data_18fdfe7e813ed073185f414156f5d4b6
#
_entry.id   18fdfe7e813ed073185f414156f5d4b6
#
_cell.length_a   1.000
_cell.length_b   1.000
_cell.length_c   1.000
_cell.angle_alpha   90.00
_cell.angle_beta   90.00
_cell.angle_gamma   90.00
#
_symmetry.space_group_name_H-M   'P 1'
#
loop_
_entity.id
_entity.type
_entity.pdbx_description
1 polymer ?
#
loop_
_entity_poly.entity_id
_entity_poly.type
_entity_poly.pdbx_seq_one_letter_code
_entity_poly.pdbx_strand_id
1 'polypeptide(L)'
;YTDAKGVRMVDDQVITLLVFSLPQLEFSFYQPMEGMVIAGQMGSLPIQITNLSRKSVVLGNVVATSPDGEMSNNSILIGTLDPGGYFTFDPMFMPFSEGEATINFEIRYTDDFNQLRTYNSSLSVTVNPPMEMPTPYPLLDENGNPVLDENGNPIMVDPMNPFPDGNSQEPSSQPGFFARIWNAIKSFFGFGSGSNNNGITPTESGTDSGIYIQGGGGSGKMP
;
A
#
# COMPACT_ATOMS: atom_id res chain seq x y z
N TYR A 1 45.48 0.39 54.06
CA TYR A 1 46.12 1.46 54.83
C TYR A 1 47.02 0.90 55.92
N THR A 2 47.84 1.69 56.45
CA THR A 2 48.73 1.32 57.57
C THR A 2 48.22 2.03 58.83
N ASP A 3 48.06 1.31 59.97
CA ASP A 3 47.62 1.91 61.20
C ASP A 3 48.73 2.71 61.89
N ALA A 4 48.43 3.44 62.96
CA ALA A 4 49.41 4.24 63.73
C ALA A 4 50.58 3.45 64.31
N LYS A 5 50.53 2.14 64.31
CA LYS A 5 51.59 1.21 64.78
C LYS A 5 52.39 0.59 63.65
N GLY A 6 52.16 0.98 62.40
CA GLY A 6 52.82 0.51 61.19
C GLY A 6 52.30 -0.87 60.71
N VAL A 7 51.19 -1.35 61.24
CA VAL A 7 50.58 -2.61 60.81
C VAL A 7 49.72 -2.38 59.58
N ARG A 8 49.94 -3.15 58.52
CA ARG A 8 49.14 -3.13 57.31
C ARG A 8 47.74 -3.71 57.54
N MET A 9 46.74 -2.93 57.44
CA MET A 9 45.32 -3.33 57.47
C MET A 9 44.83 -3.52 56.03
N VAL A 10 44.25 -4.68 55.79
CA VAL A 10 43.54 -4.95 54.53
C VAL A 10 42.05 -4.81 54.82
N ASP A 11 41.40 -3.94 54.12
CA ASP A 11 39.96 -3.74 54.21
C ASP A 11 39.32 -4.50 53.02
N ASP A 12 38.77 -5.64 53.30
CA ASP A 12 38.09 -6.48 52.30
C ASP A 12 36.64 -5.99 52.13
N GLN A 13 36.48 -4.92 51.37
CA GLN A 13 35.14 -4.43 51.02
C GLN A 13 34.68 -5.09 49.73
N VAL A 14 33.52 -5.72 49.77
CA VAL A 14 32.82 -6.24 48.59
C VAL A 14 31.95 -5.15 48.03
N ILE A 15 32.30 -4.65 46.82
CA ILE A 15 31.50 -3.71 46.09
C ILE A 15 30.69 -4.49 45.07
N THR A 16 29.36 -4.46 45.16
CA THR A 16 28.46 -5.03 44.18
C THR A 16 28.16 -3.99 43.11
N LEU A 17 28.60 -4.23 41.88
CA LEU A 17 28.26 -3.43 40.71
C LEU A 17 27.09 -4.09 39.97
N LEU A 18 26.00 -3.38 39.88
CA LEU A 18 24.88 -3.77 39.06
C LEU A 18 25.12 -3.27 37.63
N VAL A 19 25.32 -4.18 36.69
CA VAL A 19 25.51 -3.86 35.27
C VAL A 19 24.27 -4.32 34.53
N PHE A 20 23.61 -3.41 33.85
CA PHE A 20 22.49 -3.68 32.97
C PHE A 20 22.82 -3.25 31.54
N SER A 21 22.26 -3.92 30.56
CA SER A 21 22.37 -3.55 29.14
C SER A 21 21.06 -2.96 28.66
N LEU A 22 21.16 -1.85 27.91
CA LEU A 22 20.02 -1.31 27.20
C LEU A 22 19.69 -2.21 26.00
N PRO A 23 18.40 -2.34 25.62
CA PRO A 23 18.04 -3.05 24.41
C PRO A 23 18.64 -2.34 23.19
N GLN A 24 19.11 -3.14 22.24
CA GLN A 24 19.55 -2.65 20.93
C GLN A 24 18.51 -3.08 19.91
N LEU A 25 17.68 -2.13 19.50
CA LEU A 25 16.61 -2.34 18.53
C LEU A 25 16.96 -1.60 17.23
N GLU A 26 16.81 -2.30 16.13
CA GLU A 26 16.92 -1.72 14.78
C GLU A 26 15.52 -1.60 14.16
N PHE A 27 15.29 -0.44 13.56
CA PHE A 27 14.09 -0.17 12.77
C PHE A 27 14.48 -0.08 11.31
N SER A 28 13.77 -0.79 10.46
CA SER A 28 13.98 -0.78 9.02
C SER A 28 12.66 -1.00 8.29
N PHE A 29 12.63 -0.71 7.01
CA PHE A 29 11.56 -1.17 6.13
C PHE A 29 11.89 -2.58 5.66
N TYR A 30 10.93 -3.53 5.77
CA TYR A 30 11.13 -4.90 5.28
C TYR A 30 10.81 -5.04 3.77
N GLN A 31 10.33 -3.96 3.14
CA GLN A 31 10.12 -3.84 1.70
C GLN A 31 10.70 -2.51 1.19
N PRO A 32 11.13 -2.43 -0.08
CA PRO A 32 11.54 -1.17 -0.68
C PRO A 32 10.39 -0.16 -0.67
N MET A 33 10.68 1.09 -0.27
CA MET A 33 9.68 2.17 -0.17
C MET A 33 9.68 3.12 -1.36
N GLU A 34 10.58 2.91 -2.35
CA GLU A 34 10.71 3.77 -3.51
C GLU A 34 9.40 3.88 -4.29
N GLY A 35 8.88 5.09 -4.46
CA GLY A 35 7.63 5.35 -5.19
C GLY A 35 6.34 5.01 -4.45
N MET A 36 6.39 4.40 -3.26
CA MET A 36 5.19 3.91 -2.57
C MET A 36 4.48 4.95 -1.72
N VAL A 37 5.21 5.95 -1.22
CA VAL A 37 4.66 7.00 -0.36
C VAL A 37 4.46 8.26 -1.19
N ILE A 38 3.22 8.72 -1.28
CA ILE A 38 2.82 9.87 -2.11
C ILE A 38 2.14 10.90 -1.22
N ALA A 39 2.51 12.18 -1.39
CA ALA A 39 1.94 13.28 -0.64
C ALA A 39 0.40 13.34 -0.76
N GLY A 40 -0.28 13.50 0.37
CA GLY A 40 -1.74 13.54 0.44
C GLY A 40 -2.44 12.20 0.24
N GLN A 41 -1.72 11.09 0.09
CA GLN A 41 -2.30 9.75 -0.06
C GLN A 41 -1.96 8.88 1.15
N MET A 42 -2.95 8.12 1.62
CA MET A 42 -2.77 7.15 2.70
C MET A 42 -2.06 5.91 2.15
N GLY A 43 -0.92 5.54 2.74
CA GLY A 43 -0.14 4.36 2.40
C GLY A 43 0.26 3.56 3.62
N SER A 44 0.60 2.28 3.45
CA SER A 44 1.15 1.43 4.52
C SER A 44 2.67 1.56 4.58
N LEU A 45 3.22 1.60 5.79
CA LEU A 45 4.65 1.57 6.04
C LEU A 45 5.06 0.18 6.55
N PRO A 46 5.75 -0.64 5.74
CA PRO A 46 6.18 -2.00 6.12
C PRO A 46 7.40 -1.95 7.03
N ILE A 47 7.18 -1.77 8.33
CA ILE A 47 8.23 -1.59 9.32
C ILE A 47 8.61 -2.93 9.95
N GLN A 48 9.89 -3.16 10.12
CA GLN A 48 10.47 -4.26 10.87
C GLN A 48 11.25 -3.72 12.07
N ILE A 49 11.06 -4.34 13.22
CA ILE A 49 11.77 -4.05 14.46
C ILE A 49 12.58 -5.31 14.81
N THR A 50 13.91 -5.21 14.82
CA THR A 50 14.81 -6.34 15.07
C THR A 50 15.54 -6.16 16.38
N ASN A 51 15.61 -7.21 17.21
CA ASN A 51 16.41 -7.20 18.41
C ASN A 51 17.87 -7.58 18.10
N LEU A 52 18.75 -6.60 18.11
CA LEU A 52 20.20 -6.81 17.95
C LEU A 52 20.93 -7.09 19.28
N SER A 53 20.22 -7.11 20.40
CA SER A 53 20.80 -7.44 21.70
C SER A 53 21.15 -8.92 21.78
N ARG A 54 22.04 -9.27 22.73
CA ARG A 54 22.39 -10.67 23.02
C ARG A 54 21.41 -11.35 23.99
N LYS A 55 20.37 -10.63 24.43
CA LYS A 55 19.33 -11.11 25.37
C LYS A 55 17.95 -10.89 24.76
N SER A 56 17.00 -11.71 25.16
CA SER A 56 15.58 -11.46 24.92
C SER A 56 15.13 -10.18 25.62
N VAL A 57 14.25 -9.43 24.98
CA VAL A 57 13.70 -8.18 25.48
C VAL A 57 12.18 -8.31 25.56
N VAL A 58 11.58 -7.89 26.67
CA VAL A 58 10.12 -7.80 26.78
C VAL A 58 9.70 -6.40 26.35
N LEU A 59 9.20 -6.29 25.14
CA LEU A 59 8.70 -5.06 24.56
C LEU A 59 7.20 -4.93 24.86
N GLY A 60 6.79 -3.77 25.29
CA GLY A 60 5.38 -3.44 25.46
C GLY A 60 4.78 -2.88 24.17
N ASN A 61 4.02 -1.80 24.33
CA ASN A 61 3.39 -1.11 23.22
C ASN A 61 4.40 -0.27 22.45
N VAL A 62 4.35 -0.40 21.12
CA VAL A 62 5.04 0.47 20.18
C VAL A 62 4.04 1.48 19.65
N VAL A 63 4.42 2.74 19.63
CA VAL A 63 3.64 3.82 19.04
C VAL A 63 4.49 4.51 17.98
N ALA A 64 3.96 4.62 16.77
CA ALA A 64 4.57 5.37 15.68
C ALA A 64 3.85 6.72 15.52
N THR A 65 4.61 7.81 15.36
CA THR A 65 4.09 9.17 15.13
C THR A 65 4.94 9.86 14.08
N SER A 66 4.37 10.85 13.39
CA SER A 66 5.11 11.68 12.47
C SER A 66 4.69 13.16 12.62
N PRO A 67 5.63 14.10 12.62
CA PRO A 67 5.31 15.52 12.48
C PRO A 67 4.91 15.90 11.04
N ASP A 68 5.24 15.04 10.07
CA ASP A 68 5.15 15.33 8.64
C ASP A 68 3.88 14.74 7.99
N GLY A 69 2.98 14.13 8.79
CA GLY A 69 1.75 13.52 8.29
C GLY A 69 0.87 12.93 9.37
N GLU A 70 -0.30 12.45 8.96
CA GLU A 70 -1.22 11.73 9.83
C GLU A 70 -0.91 10.23 9.83
N MET A 71 -1.03 9.60 11.01
CA MET A 71 -0.83 8.16 11.14
C MET A 71 -2.07 7.48 11.75
N SER A 72 -2.40 6.30 11.23
CA SER A 72 -3.43 5.42 11.77
C SER A 72 -2.91 3.99 11.88
N ASN A 73 -3.58 3.15 12.68
CA ASN A 73 -3.08 1.81 13.06
C ASN A 73 -1.63 1.87 13.60
N ASN A 74 -1.30 2.96 14.26
CA ASN A 74 0.06 3.36 14.61
C ASN A 74 0.53 2.83 15.97
N SER A 75 -0.17 1.86 16.55
CA SER A 75 0.16 1.30 17.86
C SER A 75 -0.06 -0.22 17.89
N ILE A 76 0.93 -0.95 18.42
CA ILE A 76 0.87 -2.42 18.51
C ILE A 76 1.65 -2.92 19.73
N LEU A 77 1.19 -4.02 20.33
CA LEU A 77 1.88 -4.73 21.40
C LEU A 77 2.78 -5.82 20.80
N ILE A 78 4.07 -5.83 21.14
CA ILE A 78 5.03 -6.80 20.59
C ILE A 78 5.17 -8.05 21.48
N GLY A 79 5.42 -7.88 22.79
CA GLY A 79 5.75 -8.96 23.68
C GLY A 79 7.25 -9.28 23.73
N THR A 80 7.61 -10.55 23.93
CA THR A 80 9.02 -10.97 24.02
C THR A 80 9.64 -11.09 22.63
N LEU A 81 10.80 -10.48 22.45
CA LEU A 81 11.60 -10.55 21.24
C LEU A 81 12.99 -11.14 21.55
N ASP A 82 13.26 -12.31 21.00
CA ASP A 82 14.52 -13.04 21.22
C ASP A 82 15.70 -12.37 20.48
N PRO A 83 16.96 -12.67 20.85
CA PRO A 83 18.14 -12.19 20.12
C PRO A 83 18.08 -12.54 18.63
N GLY A 84 18.22 -11.55 17.76
CA GLY A 84 18.06 -11.72 16.30
C GLY A 84 16.62 -11.94 15.84
N GLY A 85 15.66 -12.01 16.76
CA GLY A 85 14.24 -12.04 16.41
C GLY A 85 13.76 -10.70 15.90
N TYR A 86 12.70 -10.71 15.09
CA TYR A 86 12.08 -9.51 14.54
C TYR A 86 10.56 -9.55 14.69
N PHE A 87 9.98 -8.38 14.58
CA PHE A 87 8.53 -8.16 14.56
C PHE A 87 8.19 -7.20 13.42
N THR A 88 7.12 -7.47 12.67
CA THR A 88 6.64 -6.59 11.59
C THR A 88 5.42 -5.81 12.04
N PHE A 89 5.34 -4.57 11.59
CA PHE A 89 4.31 -3.62 11.95
C PHE A 89 4.01 -2.72 10.75
N ASP A 90 2.74 -2.64 10.36
CA ASP A 90 2.28 -1.95 9.15
C ASP A 90 1.33 -0.78 9.49
N PRO A 91 1.82 0.33 10.09
CA PRO A 91 1.00 1.50 10.30
C PRO A 91 0.67 2.18 8.97
N MET A 92 -0.48 2.87 8.94
CA MET A 92 -0.87 3.70 7.81
C MET A 92 -0.33 5.11 8.01
N PHE A 93 0.16 5.72 6.93
CA PHE A 93 0.73 7.05 6.93
C PHE A 93 0.21 7.87 5.75
N MET A 94 -0.24 9.10 6.02
CA MET A 94 -0.65 10.09 5.03
C MET A 94 0.23 11.33 5.19
N PRO A 95 1.29 11.47 4.38
CA PRO A 95 2.18 12.63 4.46
C PRO A 95 1.50 13.90 3.95
N PHE A 96 1.83 15.05 4.55
CA PHE A 96 1.27 16.34 4.16
C PHE A 96 1.93 16.94 2.92
N SER A 97 3.21 16.66 2.69
CA SER A 97 4.00 17.23 1.59
C SER A 97 5.02 16.24 1.06
N GLU A 98 5.52 16.48 -0.14
CA GLU A 98 6.64 15.76 -0.73
C GLU A 98 7.96 16.08 -0.02
N GLY A 99 8.95 15.19 -0.18
CA GLY A 99 10.27 15.33 0.40
C GLY A 99 10.60 14.20 1.36
N GLU A 100 11.39 14.48 2.39
CA GLU A 100 11.76 13.51 3.41
C GLU A 100 10.85 13.68 4.64
N ALA A 101 10.19 12.59 5.04
CA ALA A 101 9.35 12.54 6.23
C ALA A 101 9.98 11.67 7.31
N THR A 102 9.79 12.05 8.57
CA THR A 102 10.33 11.35 9.74
C THR A 102 9.22 10.62 10.48
N ILE A 103 9.44 9.32 10.70
CA ILE A 103 8.58 8.49 11.53
C ILE A 103 9.27 8.25 12.86
N ASN A 104 8.68 8.68 13.95
CA ASN A 104 9.19 8.53 15.31
C ASN A 104 8.52 7.34 15.99
N PHE A 105 9.30 6.51 16.68
CA PHE A 105 8.83 5.36 17.43
C PHE A 105 9.10 5.57 18.92
N GLU A 106 8.07 5.34 19.73
CA GLU A 106 8.17 5.20 21.16
C GLU A 106 7.81 3.76 21.55
N ILE A 107 8.74 3.07 22.23
CA ILE A 107 8.53 1.72 22.73
C ILE A 107 8.69 1.72 24.23
N ARG A 108 7.71 1.16 24.93
CA ARG A 108 7.83 0.84 26.35
C ARG A 108 8.37 -0.56 26.51
N TYR A 109 9.38 -0.73 27.36
CA TYR A 109 9.97 -2.03 27.67
C TYR A 109 10.24 -2.18 29.16
N THR A 110 10.36 -3.41 29.62
CA THR A 110 10.72 -3.72 31.00
C THR A 110 12.20 -4.12 31.05
N ASP A 111 12.97 -3.41 31.86
CA ASP A 111 14.38 -3.69 32.04
C ASP A 111 14.65 -4.91 32.97
N ASP A 112 15.92 -5.31 33.13
CA ASP A 112 16.36 -6.44 33.97
C ASP A 112 15.99 -6.26 35.45
N PHE A 113 15.60 -5.05 35.88
CA PHE A 113 15.16 -4.75 37.27
C PHE A 113 13.63 -4.65 37.39
N ASN A 114 12.91 -5.10 36.38
CA ASN A 114 11.45 -5.01 36.32
C ASN A 114 10.94 -3.54 36.35
N GLN A 115 11.77 -2.61 35.84
CA GLN A 115 11.40 -1.21 35.72
C GLN A 115 10.90 -0.91 34.29
N LEU A 116 9.79 -0.16 34.19
CA LEU A 116 9.29 0.30 32.91
C LEU A 116 10.19 1.42 32.39
N ARG A 117 10.67 1.27 31.16
CA ARG A 117 11.52 2.21 30.42
C ARG A 117 10.90 2.54 29.07
N THR A 118 11.37 3.63 28.50
CA THR A 118 11.00 4.05 27.15
C THR A 118 12.24 4.04 26.25
N TYR A 119 12.09 3.47 25.06
CA TYR A 119 13.06 3.50 23.99
C TYR A 119 12.49 4.33 22.83
N ASN A 120 13.27 5.28 22.33
CA ASN A 120 12.88 6.13 21.19
C ASN A 120 13.80 5.86 20.01
N SER A 121 13.23 5.84 18.83
CA SER A 121 13.94 5.72 17.56
C SER A 121 13.21 6.48 16.48
N SER A 122 13.85 6.68 15.31
CA SER A 122 13.24 7.31 14.17
C SER A 122 13.68 6.64 12.87
N LEU A 123 12.86 6.74 11.83
CA LEU A 123 13.10 6.24 10.49
C LEU A 123 12.67 7.31 9.49
N SER A 124 13.49 7.56 8.48
CA SER A 124 13.15 8.47 7.38
C SER A 124 12.53 7.72 6.22
N VAL A 125 11.57 8.35 5.54
CA VAL A 125 10.94 7.85 4.33
C VAL A 125 10.84 8.97 3.30
N THR A 126 11.15 8.65 2.04
CA THR A 126 10.98 9.58 0.93
C THR A 126 9.53 9.62 0.47
N VAL A 127 8.96 10.80 0.44
CA VAL A 127 7.59 11.08 -0.02
C VAL A 127 7.65 11.66 -1.42
N ASN A 128 6.96 11.01 -2.34
CA ASN A 128 6.88 11.45 -3.73
C ASN A 128 5.79 12.52 -3.91
N PRO A 129 5.92 13.38 -4.93
CA PRO A 129 4.86 14.34 -5.26
C PRO A 129 3.55 13.64 -5.61
N PRO A 130 2.40 14.31 -5.45
CA PRO A 130 1.13 13.81 -5.92
C PRO A 130 1.20 13.50 -7.42
N MET A 131 0.58 12.41 -7.86
CA MET A 131 0.44 12.16 -9.30
C MET A 131 -0.42 13.28 -9.90
N GLU A 132 0.16 14.06 -10.79
CA GLU A 132 -0.61 15.01 -11.58
C GLU A 132 -1.57 14.21 -12.48
N MET A 133 -2.86 14.37 -12.26
CA MET A 133 -3.83 13.83 -13.23
C MET A 133 -3.67 14.60 -14.53
N PRO A 134 -3.52 13.91 -15.66
CA PRO A 134 -3.44 14.60 -16.94
C PRO A 134 -4.71 15.42 -17.16
N THR A 135 -4.53 16.72 -17.40
CA THR A 135 -5.65 17.63 -17.62
C THR A 135 -6.29 17.38 -18.99
N PRO A 136 -7.62 17.50 -19.08
CA PRO A 136 -8.30 17.45 -20.37
C PRO A 136 -7.70 18.47 -21.35
N TYR A 137 -7.48 18.06 -22.59
CA TYR A 137 -6.95 18.91 -23.63
C TYR A 137 -7.94 19.03 -24.81
N PRO A 138 -7.94 20.14 -25.57
CA PRO A 138 -8.85 20.30 -26.70
C PRO A 138 -8.47 19.34 -27.83
N LEU A 139 -9.48 18.72 -28.43
CA LEU A 139 -9.31 17.98 -29.68
C LEU A 139 -8.93 18.96 -30.79
N LEU A 140 -7.82 18.67 -31.51
CA LEU A 140 -7.37 19.51 -32.61
C LEU A 140 -7.66 18.87 -33.98
N ASP A 141 -7.96 19.68 -34.99
CA ASP A 141 -8.06 19.25 -36.37
C ASP A 141 -6.69 19.06 -37.03
N GLU A 142 -6.66 18.66 -38.32
CA GLU A 142 -5.41 18.45 -39.08
C GLU A 142 -4.56 19.73 -39.24
N ASN A 143 -5.14 20.90 -39.00
CA ASN A 143 -4.49 22.20 -39.09
C ASN A 143 -4.07 22.75 -37.70
N GLY A 144 -4.35 22.00 -36.64
CA GLY A 144 -4.00 22.39 -35.25
C GLY A 144 -5.03 23.32 -34.61
N ASN A 145 -6.23 23.47 -35.16
CA ASN A 145 -7.30 24.27 -34.57
C ASN A 145 -8.20 23.40 -33.68
N PRO A 146 -8.75 23.93 -32.57
CA PRO A 146 -9.70 23.22 -31.74
C PRO A 146 -10.94 22.81 -32.51
N VAL A 147 -11.34 21.55 -32.43
CA VAL A 147 -12.63 21.08 -32.91
C VAL A 147 -13.72 21.57 -31.97
N LEU A 148 -14.73 22.24 -32.51
CA LEU A 148 -15.82 22.81 -31.71
C LEU A 148 -17.07 21.94 -31.77
N ASP A 149 -17.84 21.95 -30.68
CA ASP A 149 -19.16 21.33 -30.59
C ASP A 149 -20.23 22.19 -31.34
N GLU A 150 -21.47 21.72 -31.33
CA GLU A 150 -22.60 22.44 -31.96
C GLU A 150 -22.88 23.82 -31.34
N ASN A 151 -22.36 24.09 -30.15
CA ASN A 151 -22.49 25.35 -29.41
C ASN A 151 -21.27 26.27 -29.55
N GLY A 152 -20.24 25.84 -30.31
CA GLY A 152 -19.02 26.58 -30.52
C GLY A 152 -17.98 26.44 -29.42
N ASN A 153 -18.09 25.47 -28.50
CA ASN A 153 -17.10 25.19 -27.46
C ASN A 153 -16.09 24.14 -27.92
N PRO A 154 -14.81 24.24 -27.51
CA PRO A 154 -13.82 23.20 -27.78
C PRO A 154 -14.24 21.83 -27.20
N ILE A 155 -14.18 20.79 -28.01
CA ILE A 155 -14.36 19.43 -27.56
C ILE A 155 -13.11 19.04 -26.76
N MET A 156 -13.27 18.78 -25.46
CA MET A 156 -12.17 18.37 -24.58
C MET A 156 -12.05 16.85 -24.57
N VAL A 157 -10.83 16.36 -24.70
CA VAL A 157 -10.49 14.94 -24.55
C VAL A 157 -10.01 14.72 -23.14
N ASP A 158 -10.67 13.82 -22.42
CA ASP A 158 -10.21 13.34 -21.12
C ASP A 158 -9.17 12.24 -21.35
N PRO A 159 -7.90 12.43 -20.94
CA PRO A 159 -6.88 11.42 -21.12
C PRO A 159 -7.14 10.11 -20.36
N MET A 160 -7.96 10.15 -19.30
CA MET A 160 -8.36 8.96 -18.54
C MET A 160 -9.56 8.23 -19.18
N ASN A 161 -10.36 8.95 -19.99
CA ASN A 161 -11.47 8.41 -20.77
C ASN A 161 -11.44 9.00 -22.19
N PRO A 162 -10.52 8.53 -23.06
CA PRO A 162 -10.36 9.07 -24.41
C PRO A 162 -11.56 8.81 -25.34
N PHE A 163 -12.56 8.07 -24.83
CA PHE A 163 -13.80 7.81 -25.56
C PHE A 163 -14.94 8.56 -24.86
N PRO A 164 -15.45 9.67 -25.40
CA PRO A 164 -16.66 10.30 -24.88
C PRO A 164 -17.79 9.27 -24.91
N ASP A 165 -18.50 9.19 -23.79
CA ASP A 165 -19.59 8.24 -23.55
C ASP A 165 -20.49 8.11 -24.78
N GLY A 166 -20.67 6.85 -25.22
CA GLY A 166 -21.46 6.47 -26.40
C GLY A 166 -22.96 6.73 -26.27
N ASN A 167 -23.36 7.93 -25.88
CA ASN A 167 -24.75 8.37 -25.83
C ASN A 167 -24.99 9.63 -26.68
N SER A 168 -24.37 9.66 -27.85
CA SER A 168 -24.77 10.59 -28.91
C SER A 168 -25.59 9.81 -29.92
N GLN A 169 -26.87 10.14 -30.00
CA GLN A 169 -27.77 9.76 -31.11
C GLN A 169 -27.01 9.91 -32.42
N GLU A 170 -26.88 8.81 -33.16
CA GLU A 170 -26.32 8.83 -34.51
C GLU A 170 -27.10 9.83 -35.39
N PRO A 171 -26.45 10.86 -35.93
CA PRO A 171 -27.00 11.49 -37.11
C PRO A 171 -26.75 10.57 -38.30
N SER A 172 -27.84 10.20 -38.93
CA SER A 172 -27.92 9.37 -40.11
C SER A 172 -26.93 9.77 -41.22
N SER A 173 -26.23 8.71 -41.74
CA SER A 173 -25.61 8.66 -43.05
C SER A 173 -24.42 9.58 -43.36
N GLN A 174 -23.27 9.30 -42.70
CA GLN A 174 -21.93 9.19 -43.32
C GLN A 174 -20.98 8.56 -42.30
N PRO A 175 -20.04 7.70 -42.68
CA PRO A 175 -19.07 7.18 -41.70
C PRO A 175 -18.20 8.35 -41.25
N GLY A 176 -18.53 8.87 -40.04
CA GLY A 176 -17.87 10.01 -39.45
C GLY A 176 -16.37 9.74 -39.27
N PHE A 177 -15.61 10.83 -39.21
CA PHE A 177 -14.15 10.85 -39.00
C PHE A 177 -13.67 9.85 -37.95
N PHE A 178 -14.42 9.68 -36.85
CA PHE A 178 -14.10 8.70 -35.79
C PHE A 178 -14.21 7.23 -36.23
N ALA A 179 -15.12 6.88 -37.11
CA ALA A 179 -15.20 5.54 -37.66
C ALA A 179 -13.98 5.20 -38.55
N ARG A 180 -13.42 6.23 -39.22
CA ARG A 180 -12.19 6.08 -40.01
C ARG A 180 -10.95 5.91 -39.13
N ILE A 181 -10.83 6.68 -38.03
CA ILE A 181 -9.74 6.54 -37.06
C ILE A 181 -9.85 5.18 -36.36
N TRP A 182 -11.05 4.77 -35.94
CA TRP A 182 -11.27 3.49 -35.30
C TRP A 182 -10.91 2.30 -36.21
N ASN A 183 -11.24 2.39 -37.50
CA ASN A 183 -10.84 1.38 -38.46
C ASN A 183 -9.32 1.37 -38.70
N ALA A 184 -8.66 2.51 -38.67
CA ALA A 184 -7.22 2.59 -38.77
C ALA A 184 -6.51 2.00 -37.55
N ILE A 185 -7.02 2.27 -36.36
CA ILE A 185 -6.52 1.71 -35.10
C ILE A 185 -6.75 0.18 -35.06
N LYS A 186 -7.93 -0.31 -35.45
CA LYS A 186 -8.20 -1.75 -35.56
C LYS A 186 -7.27 -2.45 -36.54
N SER A 187 -6.98 -1.80 -37.67
CA SER A 187 -6.03 -2.31 -38.68
C SER A 187 -4.61 -2.38 -38.15
N PHE A 188 -4.20 -1.43 -37.32
CA PHE A 188 -2.85 -1.36 -36.76
C PHE A 188 -2.63 -2.39 -35.64
N PHE A 189 -3.67 -2.65 -34.81
CA PHE A 189 -3.58 -3.61 -33.70
C PHE A 189 -4.07 -5.04 -34.04
N GLY A 190 -4.41 -5.34 -35.30
CA GLY A 190 -4.70 -6.70 -35.74
C GLY A 190 -6.05 -7.28 -35.28
N PHE A 191 -6.97 -6.47 -34.76
CA PHE A 191 -8.35 -6.91 -34.41
C PHE A 191 -9.25 -6.96 -35.65
N GLY A 192 -8.87 -7.71 -36.66
CA GLY A 192 -9.71 -7.99 -37.83
C GLY A 192 -10.68 -9.11 -37.48
N SER A 193 -11.92 -8.78 -37.16
CA SER A 193 -13.02 -9.73 -37.05
C SER A 193 -13.42 -10.22 -38.45
N GLY A 194 -13.17 -11.48 -38.74
CA GLY A 194 -13.75 -12.16 -39.91
C GLY A 194 -15.25 -12.35 -39.72
N SER A 195 -16.05 -11.57 -40.42
CA SER A 195 -17.49 -11.79 -40.53
C SER A 195 -17.79 -12.64 -41.71
N ASN A 196 -18.06 -13.93 -41.53
CA ASN A 196 -18.76 -14.74 -42.51
C ASN A 196 -20.27 -14.73 -42.20
N ASN A 197 -20.98 -13.90 -42.97
CA ASN A 197 -22.44 -14.01 -43.06
C ASN A 197 -22.82 -15.21 -43.94
N ASN A 198 -23.27 -16.28 -43.32
CA ASN A 198 -24.17 -17.24 -43.95
C ASN A 198 -25.49 -17.23 -43.19
N GLY A 199 -26.51 -16.67 -43.85
CA GLY A 199 -27.86 -16.66 -43.34
C GLY A 199 -28.44 -18.06 -43.32
N ILE A 200 -29.05 -18.39 -42.16
CA ILE A 200 -30.06 -19.47 -42.06
C ILE A 200 -31.20 -18.91 -41.22
N THR A 201 -32.36 -18.79 -41.85
CA THR A 201 -33.65 -18.50 -41.22
C THR A 201 -34.08 -19.68 -40.36
N PRO A 202 -34.59 -19.49 -39.11
CA PRO A 202 -35.25 -20.53 -38.40
C PRO A 202 -36.74 -20.56 -38.73
N THR A 203 -37.21 -21.71 -39.18
CA THR A 203 -38.60 -22.08 -39.27
C THR A 203 -39.09 -22.60 -37.92
N GLU A 204 -40.23 -22.08 -37.47
CA GLU A 204 -41.00 -22.60 -36.35
C GLU A 204 -41.46 -24.03 -36.57
N SER A 205 -41.42 -24.89 -35.60
CA SER A 205 -42.51 -25.75 -35.14
C SER A 205 -42.06 -26.68 -34.00
N GLY A 206 -42.69 -26.62 -32.84
CA GLY A 206 -43.55 -27.74 -32.35
C GLY A 206 -42.95 -28.58 -31.24
N THR A 207 -43.59 -28.44 -30.08
CA THR A 207 -44.04 -29.47 -29.12
C THR A 207 -43.02 -30.37 -28.39
N ASP A 208 -43.04 -30.21 -27.08
CA ASP A 208 -43.46 -31.17 -26.03
C ASP A 208 -42.42 -32.11 -25.40
N SER A 209 -42.69 -32.34 -24.13
CA SER A 209 -42.27 -33.42 -23.26
C SER A 209 -41.09 -33.20 -22.32
N GLY A 210 -41.47 -32.93 -21.11
CA GLY A 210 -40.86 -33.08 -19.85
C GLY A 210 -40.22 -34.42 -19.50
N ILE A 211 -39.23 -34.36 -18.65
CA ILE A 211 -38.91 -35.43 -17.69
C ILE A 211 -38.32 -34.78 -16.44
N TYR A 212 -39.01 -34.97 -15.32
CA TYR A 212 -38.54 -34.83 -13.97
C TYR A 212 -37.63 -36.01 -13.62
N ILE A 213 -36.51 -35.76 -12.98
CA ILE A 213 -35.89 -36.78 -12.12
C ILE A 213 -35.53 -36.11 -10.78
N GLN A 214 -36.20 -36.66 -9.80
CA GLN A 214 -36.12 -36.43 -8.37
C GLN A 214 -35.19 -37.50 -7.74
N GLY A 215 -34.55 -37.14 -6.63
CA GLY A 215 -33.98 -38.11 -5.70
C GLY A 215 -32.46 -38.00 -5.60
N GLY A 216 -31.83 -37.99 -4.49
CA GLY A 216 -32.22 -38.35 -3.15
C GLY A 216 -31.01 -38.13 -2.26
N GLY A 217 -31.28 -37.90 -1.02
CA GLY A 217 -30.39 -37.64 0.08
C GLY A 217 -29.50 -38.81 0.47
N GLY A 218 -28.45 -38.47 1.20
CA GLY A 218 -27.53 -39.40 1.84
C GLY A 218 -26.86 -38.76 3.04
N SER A 219 -27.49 -38.91 4.18
CA SER A 219 -26.97 -38.68 5.52
C SER A 219 -25.90 -39.73 5.86
N GLY A 220 -24.77 -39.29 6.43
CA GLY A 220 -23.77 -40.20 6.98
C GLY A 220 -23.11 -39.58 8.21
N LYS A 221 -23.48 -40.10 9.37
CA LYS A 221 -22.93 -39.85 10.71
C LYS A 221 -21.56 -40.50 10.88
N MET A 222 -20.82 -39.83 11.76
CA MET A 222 -19.64 -40.18 12.56
C MET A 222 -19.35 -41.67 12.88
N PRO A 223 -18.16 -41.99 13.34
CA PRO A 223 -17.72 -41.69 14.72
C PRO A 223 -16.47 -40.77 14.79
#